data_cadcd2473a4da6118e5d90c756545b73
#
_entry.id   cadcd2473a4da6118e5d90c756545b73
#
_cell.length_a   1.000
_cell.length_b   1.000
_cell.length_c   1.000
_cell.angle_alpha   90.00
_cell.angle_beta   90.00
_cell.angle_gamma   90.00
#
_symmetry.space_group_name_H-M   'P 1'
#
loop_
_entity.id
_entity.type
_entity.pdbx_description
1 polymer ?
#
loop_
_entity_poly.entity_id
_entity_poly.type
_entity_poly.pdbx_seq_one_letter_code
_entity_poly.pdbx_strand_id
1 'polypeptide(L)'
;ISHICMTLTNNDSLFGYGGLVLAMLAIVCLGSVVWAHHMFMVGLDLKTAVFFSSVTMVIGVPTGIKVFSWLYMLAGSRGRFWDPVMWWILGFIVLFTIGGVTGIILSASIMDTLLHDTWFVIAHFHYVLSLGSYSTVVISMIWWWPVIVGYSLNKYLLMAHWGISMTGFNLCFFPMHFLGLHGLPRRVCSYEPCFQWLNTVASVGGLVSVFSGFMLMFILWESVWSDNRVIGLWGSNSVVLNVVTLPVPHHCVYVSDPFGWSLKE
;
A
#
# COMPACT_ATOMS: atom_id res chain seq x y z
N ILE A 1 1.28 -0.54 8.63
CA ILE A 1 0.91 -1.94 8.30
C ILE A 1 1.17 -2.86 9.50
N SER A 2 2.40 -2.97 9.99
CA SER A 2 2.76 -3.91 11.08
C SER A 2 1.87 -3.73 12.31
N HIS A 3 1.66 -2.49 12.77
CA HIS A 3 0.80 -2.18 13.93
C HIS A 3 -0.66 -2.60 13.70
N ILE A 4 -1.23 -2.22 12.56
CA ILE A 4 -2.64 -2.51 12.26
C ILE A 4 -2.82 -4.03 12.05
N CYS A 5 -1.88 -4.69 11.39
CA CYS A 5 -1.87 -6.13 11.23
C CYS A 5 -1.87 -6.86 12.59
N MET A 6 -0.99 -6.45 13.52
CA MET A 6 -0.93 -6.97 14.88
C MET A 6 -2.29 -6.84 15.60
N THR A 7 -2.90 -5.66 15.50
CA THR A 7 -4.17 -5.38 16.18
C THR A 7 -5.35 -6.16 15.57
N LEU A 8 -5.44 -6.23 14.24
CA LEU A 8 -6.51 -6.98 13.56
C LEU A 8 -6.40 -8.49 13.74
N THR A 9 -5.19 -9.01 13.87
CA THR A 9 -4.94 -10.43 14.10
C THR A 9 -4.99 -10.83 15.56
N ASN A 10 -5.18 -9.85 16.45
CA ASN A 10 -5.21 -10.04 17.90
C ASN A 10 -3.94 -10.70 18.45
N ASN A 11 -2.78 -10.32 17.91
CA ASN A 11 -1.48 -10.72 18.40
C ASN A 11 -0.99 -9.74 19.46
N ASP A 12 -0.41 -10.27 20.56
CA ASP A 12 0.11 -9.45 21.66
C ASP A 12 1.41 -8.71 21.31
N SER A 13 2.13 -9.18 20.31
CA SER A 13 3.40 -8.60 19.89
C SER A 13 3.63 -8.74 18.38
N LEU A 14 4.50 -7.87 17.86
CA LEU A 14 4.96 -7.96 16.47
C LEU A 14 5.91 -9.15 16.30
N PHE A 15 5.63 -10.02 15.34
CA PHE A 15 6.55 -11.07 14.98
C PHE A 15 7.85 -10.49 14.40
N GLY A 16 8.97 -10.86 15.01
CA GLY A 16 10.28 -10.44 14.53
C GLY A 16 10.55 -8.94 14.67
N TYR A 17 10.09 -8.28 15.74
CA TYR A 17 10.24 -6.84 15.95
C TYR A 17 11.66 -6.33 15.67
N GLY A 18 12.69 -6.97 16.26
CA GLY A 18 14.09 -6.60 16.01
C GLY A 18 14.48 -6.73 14.53
N GLY A 19 14.02 -7.79 13.87
CA GLY A 19 14.23 -7.99 12.43
C GLY A 19 13.56 -6.91 11.59
N LEU A 20 12.35 -6.48 11.95
CA LEU A 20 11.64 -5.39 11.28
C LEU A 20 12.36 -4.04 11.41
N VAL A 21 12.88 -3.73 12.61
CA VAL A 21 13.66 -2.50 12.86
C VAL A 21 14.96 -2.51 12.05
N LEU A 22 15.71 -3.62 12.11
CA LEU A 22 16.94 -3.79 11.34
C LEU A 22 16.68 -3.75 9.83
N ALA A 23 15.59 -4.35 9.36
CA ALA A 23 15.20 -4.28 7.94
C ALA A 23 14.92 -2.84 7.47
N MET A 24 14.22 -2.04 8.28
CA MET A 24 13.98 -0.62 7.95
C MET A 24 15.31 0.16 7.88
N LEU A 25 16.19 -0.04 8.85
CA LEU A 25 17.50 0.61 8.85
C LEU A 25 18.36 0.18 7.64
N ALA A 26 18.37 -1.12 7.33
CA ALA A 26 19.08 -1.66 6.17
C ALA A 26 18.56 -1.06 4.84
N ILE A 27 17.23 -0.92 4.68
CA ILE A 27 16.63 -0.30 3.48
C ILE A 27 17.08 1.16 3.34
N VAL A 28 17.11 1.92 4.43
CA VAL A 28 17.57 3.32 4.40
C VAL A 28 19.05 3.40 4.03
N CYS A 29 19.91 2.61 4.67
CA CYS A 29 21.34 2.61 4.40
C CYS A 29 21.66 2.15 2.96
N LEU A 30 21.08 1.02 2.52
CA LEU A 30 21.28 0.53 1.16
C LEU A 30 20.68 1.49 0.13
N GLY A 31 19.49 2.03 0.39
CA GLY A 31 18.82 2.99 -0.50
C GLY A 31 19.67 4.22 -0.80
N SER A 32 20.52 4.66 0.14
CA SER A 32 21.42 5.79 -0.05
C SER A 32 22.62 5.49 -0.97
N VAL A 33 22.91 4.21 -1.26
CA VAL A 33 24.09 3.76 -2.01
C VAL A 33 23.76 3.27 -3.42
N VAL A 34 22.48 3.23 -3.81
CA VAL A 34 22.03 2.55 -5.05
C VAL A 34 21.49 3.48 -6.12
N TRP A 35 21.64 4.79 -6.00
CA TRP A 35 21.01 5.78 -6.89
C TRP A 35 21.32 5.57 -8.39
N ALA A 36 22.50 5.05 -8.73
CA ALA A 36 22.91 4.93 -10.12
C ALA A 36 22.25 3.77 -10.88
N HIS A 37 21.36 2.99 -10.25
CA HIS A 37 20.50 2.07 -10.98
C HIS A 37 19.50 2.79 -11.92
N HIS A 38 19.27 4.07 -11.72
CA HIS A 38 18.50 4.90 -12.66
C HIS A 38 19.34 5.38 -13.86
N MET A 39 20.60 5.02 -13.92
CA MET A 39 21.56 5.56 -14.86
C MET A 39 22.29 4.46 -15.68
N PHE A 40 21.74 3.24 -15.72
CA PHE A 40 22.38 2.13 -16.45
C PHE A 40 22.57 2.41 -17.94
N MET A 41 21.73 3.26 -18.53
CA MET A 41 21.77 3.61 -19.96
C MET A 41 22.62 4.83 -20.31
N VAL A 42 23.28 5.48 -19.34
CA VAL A 42 24.11 6.68 -19.60
C VAL A 42 25.55 6.34 -20.00
N GLY A 43 25.87 5.07 -20.12
CA GLY A 43 27.21 4.62 -20.50
C GLY A 43 28.13 4.37 -19.30
N LEU A 44 27.61 3.81 -18.21
CA LEU A 44 28.42 3.35 -17.09
C LEU A 44 29.40 2.26 -17.51
N ASP A 45 30.59 2.26 -16.91
CA ASP A 45 31.50 1.15 -17.06
C ASP A 45 30.92 -0.14 -16.46
N LEU A 46 31.38 -1.29 -16.98
CA LEU A 46 30.82 -2.58 -16.58
C LEU A 46 30.93 -2.85 -15.09
N LYS A 47 32.05 -2.49 -14.47
CA LYS A 47 32.25 -2.71 -13.00
C LYS A 47 31.27 -1.91 -12.17
N THR A 48 31.05 -0.65 -12.53
CA THR A 48 30.08 0.24 -11.88
C THR A 48 28.65 -0.27 -12.08
N ALA A 49 28.28 -0.68 -13.28
CA ALA A 49 26.97 -1.24 -13.56
C ALA A 49 26.70 -2.53 -12.75
N VAL A 50 27.68 -3.45 -12.69
CA VAL A 50 27.58 -4.67 -11.88
C VAL A 50 27.49 -4.36 -10.38
N PHE A 51 28.26 -3.39 -9.89
CA PHE A 51 28.20 -2.97 -8.49
C PHE A 51 26.79 -2.46 -8.12
N PHE A 52 26.26 -1.48 -8.84
CA PHE A 52 24.94 -0.92 -8.55
C PHE A 52 23.81 -1.94 -8.75
N SER A 53 23.92 -2.81 -9.73
CA SER A 53 23.00 -3.93 -9.94
C SER A 53 22.97 -4.86 -8.71
N SER A 54 24.13 -5.31 -8.26
CA SER A 54 24.25 -6.24 -7.13
C SER A 54 23.75 -5.64 -5.82
N VAL A 55 24.16 -4.41 -5.50
CA VAL A 55 23.74 -3.75 -4.25
C VAL A 55 22.24 -3.45 -4.28
N THR A 56 21.67 -3.10 -5.42
CA THR A 56 20.23 -2.87 -5.57
C THR A 56 19.43 -4.15 -5.33
N MET A 57 19.88 -5.29 -5.84
CA MET A 57 19.23 -6.59 -5.60
C MET A 57 19.20 -6.96 -4.12
N VAL A 58 20.24 -6.62 -3.37
CA VAL A 58 20.33 -6.92 -1.92
C VAL A 58 19.22 -6.24 -1.13
N ILE A 59 18.64 -5.12 -1.59
CA ILE A 59 17.49 -4.46 -0.94
C ILE A 59 16.25 -5.38 -0.89
N GLY A 60 16.15 -6.35 -1.77
CA GLY A 60 15.08 -7.36 -1.75
C GLY A 60 15.05 -8.19 -0.46
N VAL A 61 16.21 -8.43 0.17
CA VAL A 61 16.29 -9.25 1.39
C VAL A 61 15.61 -8.59 2.59
N PRO A 62 15.96 -7.36 3.02
CA PRO A 62 15.28 -6.71 4.14
C PRO A 62 13.80 -6.42 3.84
N THR A 63 13.45 -6.16 2.60
CA THR A 63 12.05 -6.00 2.18
C THR A 63 11.29 -7.32 2.33
N GLY A 64 11.89 -8.45 1.95
CA GLY A 64 11.33 -9.79 2.13
C GLY A 64 11.10 -10.13 3.61
N ILE A 65 12.00 -9.75 4.51
CA ILE A 65 11.83 -9.94 5.97
C ILE A 65 10.52 -9.28 6.44
N LYS A 66 10.23 -8.06 5.96
CA LYS A 66 8.99 -7.35 6.32
C LYS A 66 7.75 -8.09 5.80
N VAL A 67 7.76 -8.50 4.52
CA VAL A 67 6.64 -9.23 3.91
C VAL A 67 6.39 -10.55 4.63
N PHE A 68 7.42 -11.34 4.93
CA PHE A 68 7.27 -12.59 5.67
C PHE A 68 6.76 -12.37 7.10
N SER A 69 7.19 -11.31 7.78
CA SER A 69 6.66 -10.96 9.10
C SER A 69 5.17 -10.65 9.06
N TRP A 70 4.70 -9.92 8.04
CA TRP A 70 3.27 -9.62 7.85
C TRP A 70 2.47 -10.89 7.54
N LEU A 71 2.97 -11.74 6.64
CA LEU A 71 2.33 -13.02 6.30
C LEU A 71 2.24 -13.94 7.52
N TYR A 72 3.29 -14.01 8.34
CA TYR A 72 3.28 -14.81 9.56
C TYR A 72 2.21 -14.34 10.56
N MET A 73 2.09 -13.02 10.76
CA MET A 73 1.06 -12.46 11.62
C MET A 73 -0.35 -12.76 11.09
N LEU A 74 -0.55 -12.75 9.78
CA LEU A 74 -1.84 -13.08 9.16
C LEU A 74 -2.16 -14.56 9.27
N ALA A 75 -1.20 -15.45 9.08
CA ALA A 75 -1.40 -16.90 9.10
C ALA A 75 -1.89 -17.42 10.46
N GLY A 76 -1.47 -16.79 11.57
CA GLY A 76 -1.90 -17.12 12.93
C GLY A 76 -3.23 -16.45 13.36
N SER A 77 -3.83 -15.63 12.50
CA SER A 77 -4.96 -14.81 12.91
C SER A 77 -6.26 -15.62 13.04
N ARG A 78 -6.95 -15.42 14.14
CA ARG A 78 -8.37 -15.82 14.31
C ARG A 78 -9.31 -14.74 13.69
N GLY A 79 -8.95 -14.23 12.57
CA GLY A 79 -9.15 -12.99 11.89
C GLY A 79 -10.55 -12.46 11.69
N ARG A 80 -10.59 -11.15 11.65
CA ARG A 80 -11.68 -10.32 11.16
C ARG A 80 -11.63 -10.21 9.63
N PHE A 81 -11.78 -11.33 8.93
CA PHE A 81 -11.68 -11.36 7.45
C PHE A 81 -12.72 -10.47 6.73
N TRP A 82 -13.81 -10.12 7.42
CA TRP A 82 -14.84 -9.22 6.90
C TRP A 82 -14.58 -7.74 7.20
N ASP A 83 -13.40 -7.45 7.74
CA ASP A 83 -13.00 -6.07 8.00
C ASP A 83 -12.42 -5.44 6.73
N PRO A 84 -12.95 -4.28 6.27
CA PRO A 84 -12.42 -3.62 5.08
C PRO A 84 -10.93 -3.30 5.18
N VAL A 85 -10.42 -2.98 6.37
CA VAL A 85 -8.99 -2.72 6.58
C VAL A 85 -8.15 -3.97 6.33
N MET A 86 -8.66 -5.16 6.72
CA MET A 86 -7.99 -6.43 6.43
C MET A 86 -7.86 -6.66 4.93
N TRP A 87 -8.90 -6.34 4.15
CA TRP A 87 -8.85 -6.48 2.68
C TRP A 87 -7.81 -5.56 2.06
N TRP A 88 -7.69 -4.32 2.56
CA TRP A 88 -6.65 -3.40 2.14
C TRP A 88 -5.25 -3.91 2.49
N ILE A 89 -5.04 -4.50 3.66
CA ILE A 89 -3.75 -5.09 4.07
C ILE A 89 -3.38 -6.27 3.15
N LEU A 90 -4.31 -7.18 2.90
CA LEU A 90 -4.08 -8.31 2.01
C LEU A 90 -3.74 -7.85 0.58
N GLY A 91 -4.51 -6.91 0.05
CA GLY A 91 -4.24 -6.30 -1.25
C GLY A 91 -2.86 -5.63 -1.28
N PHE A 92 -2.53 -4.85 -0.26
CA PHE A 92 -1.22 -4.22 -0.12
C PHE A 92 -0.08 -5.25 -0.15
N ILE A 93 -0.13 -6.31 0.66
CA ILE A 93 0.95 -7.29 0.75
C ILE A 93 1.19 -7.97 -0.60
N VAL A 94 0.12 -8.41 -1.26
CA VAL A 94 0.21 -9.10 -2.55
C VAL A 94 0.76 -8.16 -3.64
N LEU A 95 0.17 -6.99 -3.78
CA LEU A 95 0.49 -6.09 -4.90
C LEU A 95 1.82 -5.37 -4.70
N PHE A 96 2.17 -5.01 -3.46
CA PHE A 96 3.49 -4.51 -3.12
C PHE A 96 4.59 -5.56 -3.40
N THR A 97 4.31 -6.84 -3.13
CA THR A 97 5.26 -7.92 -3.42
C THR A 97 5.47 -8.07 -4.93
N ILE A 98 4.40 -8.02 -5.74
CA ILE A 98 4.51 -8.03 -7.20
C ILE A 98 5.35 -6.84 -7.68
N GLY A 99 5.08 -5.63 -7.17
CA GLY A 99 5.87 -4.45 -7.46
C GLY A 99 7.35 -4.59 -7.06
N GLY A 100 7.62 -5.19 -5.91
CA GLY A 100 8.98 -5.45 -5.44
C GLY A 100 9.73 -6.45 -6.34
N VAL A 101 9.08 -7.52 -6.77
CA VAL A 101 9.67 -8.52 -7.69
C VAL A 101 10.01 -7.90 -9.05
N THR A 102 9.13 -7.07 -9.61
CA THR A 102 9.42 -6.33 -10.84
C THR A 102 10.58 -5.36 -10.68
N GLY A 103 10.76 -4.79 -9.47
CA GLY A 103 11.92 -3.97 -9.13
C GLY A 103 13.23 -4.76 -9.10
N ILE A 104 13.21 -6.01 -8.64
CA ILE A 104 14.38 -6.89 -8.69
C ILE A 104 14.74 -7.22 -10.14
N ILE A 105 13.77 -7.40 -11.02
CA ILE A 105 14.01 -7.59 -12.47
C ILE A 105 14.72 -6.35 -13.04
N LEU A 106 14.23 -5.16 -12.76
CA LEU A 106 14.82 -3.89 -13.22
C LEU A 106 16.19 -3.59 -12.59
N SER A 107 16.48 -4.13 -11.41
CA SER A 107 17.79 -3.94 -10.76
C SER A 107 18.93 -4.63 -11.50
N ALA A 108 18.64 -5.64 -12.33
CA ALA A 108 19.62 -6.27 -13.20
C ALA A 108 19.93 -5.35 -14.40
N SER A 109 21.15 -4.81 -14.46
CA SER A 109 21.54 -3.87 -15.51
C SER A 109 21.32 -4.39 -16.93
N ILE A 110 21.52 -5.69 -17.17
CA ILE A 110 21.27 -6.34 -18.47
C ILE A 110 19.76 -6.30 -18.80
N MET A 111 18.89 -6.55 -17.84
CA MET A 111 17.44 -6.48 -18.04
C MET A 111 16.99 -5.04 -18.23
N ASP A 112 17.57 -4.11 -17.48
CA ASP A 112 17.25 -2.69 -17.57
C ASP A 112 17.64 -2.09 -18.94
N THR A 113 18.65 -2.60 -19.62
CA THR A 113 18.97 -2.16 -21.00
C THR A 113 17.81 -2.38 -21.97
N LEU A 114 16.99 -3.38 -21.75
CA LEU A 114 15.82 -3.68 -22.58
C LEU A 114 14.54 -2.97 -22.09
N LEU A 115 14.44 -2.74 -20.79
CA LEU A 115 13.22 -2.24 -20.13
C LEU A 115 13.29 -0.77 -19.74
N HIS A 116 14.49 -0.17 -19.78
CA HIS A 116 14.70 1.24 -19.42
C HIS A 116 13.85 2.16 -20.29
N ASP A 117 13.22 3.15 -19.68
CA ASP A 117 12.32 4.08 -20.34
C ASP A 117 11.16 3.42 -21.13
N THR A 118 10.76 2.22 -20.77
CA THR A 118 9.54 1.57 -21.26
C THR A 118 8.40 1.67 -20.26
N TRP A 119 7.19 1.26 -20.69
CA TRP A 119 6.02 1.19 -19.81
C TRP A 119 6.14 0.16 -18.68
N PHE A 120 7.09 -0.78 -18.77
CA PHE A 120 7.38 -1.71 -17.65
C PHE A 120 7.87 -0.97 -16.40
N VAL A 121 8.71 0.05 -16.58
CA VAL A 121 9.17 0.88 -15.46
C VAL A 121 7.99 1.61 -14.80
N ILE A 122 7.06 2.14 -15.63
CA ILE A 122 5.85 2.81 -15.13
C ILE A 122 4.98 1.85 -14.33
N ALA A 123 4.77 0.65 -14.84
CA ALA A 123 4.03 -0.40 -14.14
C ALA A 123 4.66 -0.74 -12.79
N HIS A 124 5.97 -0.96 -12.75
CA HIS A 124 6.72 -1.25 -11.54
C HIS A 124 6.50 -0.19 -10.45
N PHE A 125 6.83 1.06 -10.73
CA PHE A 125 6.77 2.06 -9.67
C PHE A 125 5.33 2.42 -9.26
N HIS A 126 4.33 2.23 -10.12
CA HIS A 126 2.94 2.39 -9.71
C HIS A 126 2.43 1.24 -8.84
N TYR A 127 2.91 0.01 -9.04
CA TYR A 127 2.63 -1.09 -8.10
C TYR A 127 3.22 -0.80 -6.72
N VAL A 128 4.39 -0.17 -6.65
CA VAL A 128 4.99 0.23 -5.37
C VAL A 128 4.30 1.46 -4.76
N LEU A 129 3.98 2.48 -5.56
CA LEU A 129 3.43 3.75 -5.07
C LEU A 129 1.90 3.73 -4.95
N SER A 130 1.18 3.43 -6.04
CA SER A 130 -0.29 3.47 -6.01
C SER A 130 -0.89 2.29 -5.26
N LEU A 131 -0.36 1.09 -5.47
CA LEU A 131 -0.84 -0.13 -4.81
C LEU A 131 -0.15 -0.37 -3.46
N GLY A 132 1.04 0.17 -3.27
CA GLY A 132 1.77 0.16 -2.01
C GLY A 132 1.48 1.40 -1.15
N SER A 133 2.17 2.52 -1.40
CA SER A 133 2.13 3.70 -0.54
C SER A 133 0.73 4.31 -0.41
N TYR A 134 -0.01 4.49 -1.50
CA TYR A 134 -1.38 5.01 -1.44
C TYR A 134 -2.28 4.09 -0.61
N SER A 135 -2.18 2.76 -0.79
CA SER A 135 -2.95 1.81 0.04
C SER A 135 -2.65 1.95 1.52
N THR A 136 -1.39 2.20 1.91
CA THR A 136 -1.04 2.44 3.32
C THR A 136 -1.62 3.73 3.87
N VAL A 137 -1.69 4.79 3.05
CA VAL A 137 -2.35 6.04 3.42
C VAL A 137 -3.85 5.82 3.65
N VAL A 138 -4.52 5.11 2.74
CA VAL A 138 -5.95 4.77 2.88
C VAL A 138 -6.20 3.91 4.10
N ILE A 139 -5.39 2.86 4.33
CA ILE A 139 -5.45 2.02 5.54
C ILE A 139 -5.34 2.86 6.81
N SER A 140 -4.35 3.75 6.85
CA SER A 140 -4.12 4.63 8.01
C SER A 140 -5.28 5.58 8.21
N MET A 141 -5.81 6.17 7.14
CA MET A 141 -6.96 7.06 7.20
C MET A 141 -8.19 6.34 7.75
N ILE A 142 -8.53 5.17 7.23
CA ILE A 142 -9.69 4.38 7.68
C ILE A 142 -9.52 3.97 9.15
N TRP A 143 -8.31 3.55 9.52
CA TRP A 143 -8.00 3.07 10.87
C TRP A 143 -8.05 4.16 11.92
N TRP A 144 -7.47 5.33 11.62
CA TRP A 144 -7.37 6.43 12.57
C TRP A 144 -8.55 7.41 12.52
N TRP A 145 -9.40 7.36 11.49
CA TRP A 145 -10.55 8.25 11.34
C TRP A 145 -11.46 8.29 12.58
N PRO A 146 -11.87 7.14 13.14
CA PRO A 146 -12.71 7.14 14.35
C PRO A 146 -12.06 7.82 15.54
N VAL A 147 -10.73 7.70 15.66
CA VAL A 147 -9.96 8.30 16.77
C VAL A 147 -9.79 9.81 16.59
N ILE A 148 -9.50 10.26 15.37
CA ILE A 148 -9.20 11.67 15.09
C ILE A 148 -10.48 12.50 15.00
N VAL A 149 -11.50 11.99 14.36
CA VAL A 149 -12.71 12.74 14.00
C VAL A 149 -13.91 12.39 14.91
N GLY A 150 -13.89 11.20 15.52
CA GLY A 150 -14.97 10.74 16.41
C GLY A 150 -16.16 10.10 15.72
N TYR A 151 -16.08 9.88 14.42
CA TYR A 151 -17.13 9.25 13.62
C TYR A 151 -16.68 7.92 13.03
N SER A 152 -17.60 6.96 12.94
CA SER A 152 -17.35 5.67 12.29
C SER A 152 -17.60 5.74 10.79
N LEU A 153 -16.84 4.97 10.04
CA LEU A 153 -17.00 4.85 8.58
C LEU A 153 -17.94 3.68 8.24
N ASN A 154 -18.73 3.85 7.20
CA ASN A 154 -19.63 2.82 6.71
C ASN A 154 -18.84 1.66 6.08
N LYS A 155 -18.91 0.47 6.70
CA LYS A 155 -18.14 -0.70 6.29
C LYS A 155 -18.46 -1.18 4.88
N TYR A 156 -19.73 -1.12 4.49
CA TYR A 156 -20.16 -1.57 3.16
C TYR A 156 -19.63 -0.65 2.06
N LEU A 157 -19.64 0.66 2.32
CA LEU A 157 -19.06 1.63 1.39
C LEU A 157 -17.53 1.46 1.30
N LEU A 158 -16.85 1.16 2.42
CA LEU A 158 -15.41 0.88 2.43
C LEU A 158 -15.07 -0.40 1.67
N MET A 159 -15.89 -1.45 1.78
CA MET A 159 -15.71 -2.68 1.02
C MET A 159 -15.89 -2.44 -0.48
N ALA A 160 -16.92 -1.70 -0.87
CA ALA A 160 -17.14 -1.30 -2.26
C ALA A 160 -15.98 -0.43 -2.79
N HIS A 161 -15.51 0.54 -1.99
CA HIS A 161 -14.35 1.35 -2.31
C HIS A 161 -13.10 0.51 -2.54
N TRP A 162 -12.81 -0.48 -1.68
CA TRP A 162 -11.70 -1.41 -1.89
C TRP A 162 -11.82 -2.14 -3.23
N GLY A 163 -13.00 -2.71 -3.52
CA GLY A 163 -13.24 -3.45 -4.76
C GLY A 163 -13.02 -2.60 -6.00
N ILE A 164 -13.57 -1.38 -6.02
CA ILE A 164 -13.42 -0.45 -7.14
C ILE A 164 -11.96 0.00 -7.28
N SER A 165 -11.29 0.34 -6.18
CA SER A 165 -9.88 0.76 -6.18
C SER A 165 -8.96 -0.33 -6.70
N MET A 166 -9.08 -1.55 -6.18
CA MET A 166 -8.26 -2.68 -6.59
C MET A 166 -8.48 -3.05 -8.05
N THR A 167 -9.72 -3.05 -8.50
CA THR A 167 -10.06 -3.29 -9.92
C THR A 167 -9.47 -2.19 -10.80
N GLY A 168 -9.68 -0.92 -10.45
CA GLY A 168 -9.20 0.22 -11.22
C GLY A 168 -7.67 0.25 -11.34
N PHE A 169 -6.95 0.10 -10.23
CA PHE A 169 -5.49 0.10 -10.24
C PHE A 169 -4.90 -1.07 -11.03
N ASN A 170 -5.44 -2.28 -10.86
CA ASN A 170 -4.95 -3.44 -11.60
C ASN A 170 -5.27 -3.33 -13.09
N LEU A 171 -6.46 -2.89 -13.48
CA LEU A 171 -6.79 -2.64 -14.89
C LEU A 171 -5.92 -1.53 -15.50
N CYS A 172 -5.52 -0.54 -14.69
CA CYS A 172 -4.65 0.53 -15.15
C CYS A 172 -3.21 0.06 -15.32
N PHE A 173 -2.60 -0.50 -14.29
CA PHE A 173 -1.15 -0.70 -14.24
C PHE A 173 -0.69 -2.10 -14.62
N PHE A 174 -1.52 -3.14 -14.51
CA PHE A 174 -1.13 -4.49 -14.90
C PHE A 174 -0.85 -4.62 -16.42
N PRO A 175 -1.71 -4.09 -17.32
CA PRO A 175 -1.44 -4.12 -18.75
C PRO A 175 -0.15 -3.39 -19.16
N MET A 176 0.27 -2.40 -18.38
CA MET A 176 1.48 -1.63 -18.65
C MET A 176 2.76 -2.48 -18.58
N HIS A 177 2.77 -3.57 -17.78
CA HIS A 177 3.89 -4.52 -17.80
C HIS A 177 4.05 -5.16 -19.18
N PHE A 178 2.96 -5.59 -19.80
CA PHE A 178 2.98 -6.19 -21.13
C PHE A 178 3.33 -5.16 -22.20
N LEU A 179 2.81 -3.94 -22.12
CA LEU A 179 3.21 -2.86 -23.02
C LEU A 179 4.72 -2.63 -22.99
N GLY A 180 5.31 -2.62 -21.79
CA GLY A 180 6.75 -2.45 -21.63
C GLY A 180 7.57 -3.65 -22.13
N LEU A 181 7.10 -4.87 -21.88
CA LEU A 181 7.75 -6.10 -22.40
C LEU A 181 7.71 -6.17 -23.93
N HIS A 182 6.70 -5.59 -24.57
CA HIS A 182 6.62 -5.46 -26.02
C HIS A 182 7.38 -4.23 -26.56
N GLY A 183 8.08 -3.49 -25.69
CA GLY A 183 8.97 -2.41 -26.07
C GLY A 183 8.31 -1.03 -26.25
N LEU A 184 7.07 -0.84 -25.79
CA LEU A 184 6.45 0.49 -25.85
C LEU A 184 7.24 1.47 -24.98
N PRO A 185 7.86 2.52 -25.57
CA PRO A 185 8.63 3.49 -24.80
C PRO A 185 7.75 4.45 -24.02
N ARG A 186 8.30 5.04 -22.96
CA ARG A 186 7.69 6.14 -22.19
C ARG A 186 7.73 7.44 -23.00
N ARG A 187 6.88 8.38 -22.62
CA ARG A 187 6.92 9.80 -23.07
C ARG A 187 6.75 9.95 -24.57
N VAL A 188 6.04 9.04 -25.20
CA VAL A 188 5.65 9.16 -26.62
C VAL A 188 4.26 9.77 -26.75
N CYS A 189 4.05 10.57 -27.80
CA CYS A 189 2.75 11.21 -28.08
C CYS A 189 1.80 10.28 -28.83
N SER A 190 2.32 9.25 -29.51
CA SER A 190 1.55 8.26 -30.26
C SER A 190 2.24 6.91 -30.21
N TYR A 191 1.50 5.85 -30.49
CA TYR A 191 1.98 4.49 -30.50
C TYR A 191 1.33 3.68 -31.63
N GLU A 192 1.93 2.53 -31.95
CA GLU A 192 1.43 1.64 -33.00
C GLU A 192 0.06 1.03 -32.64
N PRO A 193 -0.79 0.72 -33.62
CA PRO A 193 -2.12 0.16 -33.39
C PRO A 193 -2.14 -1.14 -32.59
N CYS A 194 -1.07 -1.95 -32.64
CA CYS A 194 -0.95 -3.17 -31.87
C CYS A 194 -1.02 -2.95 -30.33
N PHE A 195 -0.66 -1.77 -29.85
CA PHE A 195 -0.71 -1.42 -28.42
C PHE A 195 -2.05 -0.84 -27.98
N GLN A 196 -2.96 -0.56 -28.93
CA GLN A 196 -4.19 0.18 -28.64
C GLN A 196 -5.08 -0.52 -27.62
N TRP A 197 -5.24 -1.84 -27.71
CA TRP A 197 -6.09 -2.59 -26.81
C TRP A 197 -5.64 -2.47 -25.35
N LEU A 198 -4.37 -2.73 -25.05
CA LEU A 198 -3.84 -2.64 -23.70
C LEU A 198 -3.87 -1.21 -23.15
N ASN A 199 -3.61 -0.20 -23.99
CA ASN A 199 -3.75 1.20 -23.60
C ASN A 199 -5.21 1.59 -23.31
N THR A 200 -6.16 1.07 -24.07
CA THR A 200 -7.60 1.27 -23.79
C THR A 200 -8.00 0.68 -22.44
N VAL A 201 -7.58 -0.56 -22.15
CA VAL A 201 -7.84 -1.20 -20.85
C VAL A 201 -7.21 -0.38 -19.71
N ALA A 202 -5.96 0.06 -19.87
CA ALA A 202 -5.30 0.90 -18.88
C ALA A 202 -6.03 2.23 -18.66
N SER A 203 -6.54 2.86 -19.72
CA SER A 203 -7.30 4.11 -19.63
C SER A 203 -8.61 3.93 -18.88
N VAL A 204 -9.35 2.84 -19.16
CA VAL A 204 -10.57 2.49 -18.41
C VAL A 204 -10.24 2.27 -16.94
N GLY A 205 -9.17 1.54 -16.63
CA GLY A 205 -8.69 1.34 -15.27
C GLY A 205 -8.38 2.67 -14.56
N GLY A 206 -7.75 3.61 -15.28
CA GLY A 206 -7.48 4.95 -14.77
C GLY A 206 -8.76 5.71 -14.38
N LEU A 207 -9.78 5.68 -15.24
CA LEU A 207 -11.08 6.31 -14.94
C LEU A 207 -11.77 5.67 -13.72
N VAL A 208 -11.74 4.35 -13.61
CA VAL A 208 -12.27 3.63 -12.44
C VAL A 208 -11.52 4.02 -11.17
N SER A 209 -10.20 4.20 -11.25
CA SER A 209 -9.36 4.63 -10.12
C SER A 209 -9.69 6.06 -9.66
N VAL A 210 -9.93 6.98 -10.60
CA VAL A 210 -10.37 8.35 -10.28
C VAL A 210 -11.74 8.32 -9.59
N PHE A 211 -12.67 7.51 -10.09
CA PHE A 211 -13.98 7.35 -9.45
C PHE A 211 -13.85 6.80 -8.01
N SER A 212 -12.94 5.85 -7.77
CA SER A 212 -12.69 5.36 -6.41
C SER A 212 -12.18 6.46 -5.47
N GLY A 213 -11.38 7.39 -5.97
CA GLY A 213 -10.93 8.56 -5.20
C GLY A 213 -12.09 9.46 -4.77
N PHE A 214 -13.01 9.77 -5.68
CA PHE A 214 -14.24 10.51 -5.33
C PHE A 214 -15.12 9.74 -4.34
N MET A 215 -15.21 8.43 -4.49
CA MET A 215 -15.94 7.59 -3.54
C MET A 215 -15.34 7.67 -2.13
N LEU A 216 -14.01 7.69 -1.99
CA LEU A 216 -13.37 7.86 -0.68
C LEU A 216 -13.77 9.20 -0.06
N MET A 217 -13.71 10.29 -0.81
CA MET A 217 -14.14 11.61 -0.33
C MET A 217 -15.61 11.61 0.11
N PHE A 218 -16.46 10.93 -0.65
CA PHE A 218 -17.88 10.75 -0.28
C PHE A 218 -18.03 9.98 1.04
N ILE A 219 -17.29 8.89 1.25
CA ILE A 219 -17.34 8.08 2.48
C ILE A 219 -16.94 8.91 3.70
N LEU A 220 -15.89 9.73 3.58
CA LEU A 220 -15.46 10.61 4.66
C LEU A 220 -16.53 11.68 4.97
N TRP A 221 -17.10 12.27 3.95
CA TRP A 221 -18.20 13.24 4.11
C TRP A 221 -19.44 12.58 4.70
N GLU A 222 -19.85 11.41 4.21
CA GLU A 222 -21.02 10.67 4.72
C GLU A 222 -20.88 10.34 6.20
N SER A 223 -19.69 9.98 6.67
CA SER A 223 -19.47 9.64 8.07
C SER A 223 -19.76 10.80 9.03
N VAL A 224 -19.48 12.03 8.61
CA VAL A 224 -19.75 13.24 9.39
C VAL A 224 -21.21 13.66 9.24
N TRP A 225 -21.78 13.59 8.03
CA TRP A 225 -23.13 13.99 7.74
C TRP A 225 -24.18 13.10 8.41
N SER A 226 -23.95 11.79 8.42
CA SER A 226 -24.88 10.81 9.03
C SER A 226 -24.80 10.74 10.56
N ASP A 227 -23.94 11.54 11.20
CA ASP A 227 -23.69 11.58 12.64
C ASP A 227 -23.40 10.20 13.26
N ASN A 228 -22.69 9.34 12.51
CA ASN A 228 -22.31 7.99 12.92
C ASN A 228 -21.19 8.04 13.98
N ARG A 229 -21.56 8.44 15.20
CA ARG A 229 -20.60 8.55 16.31
C ARG A 229 -20.05 7.19 16.69
N VAL A 230 -18.79 7.19 17.08
CA VAL A 230 -18.14 5.99 17.57
C VAL A 230 -18.72 5.57 18.90
N ILE A 231 -19.34 4.40 18.94
CA ILE A 231 -19.91 3.83 20.18
C ILE A 231 -18.87 2.95 20.90
N GLY A 232 -17.80 2.55 20.21
CA GLY A 232 -16.68 1.78 20.74
C GLY A 232 -15.55 1.69 19.73
N LEU A 233 -14.32 1.74 20.19
CA LEU A 233 -13.16 1.45 19.34
C LEU A 233 -13.11 -0.05 19.07
N TRP A 234 -12.77 -0.40 17.87
CA TRP A 234 -12.71 -1.77 17.37
C TRP A 234 -11.88 -2.65 18.31
N GLY A 235 -12.56 -3.30 19.27
CA GLY A 235 -12.12 -4.29 20.24
C GLY A 235 -10.66 -4.69 20.17
N SER A 236 -9.75 -3.78 20.34
CA SER A 236 -8.34 -4.05 20.19
C SER A 236 -7.69 -4.12 21.56
N ASN A 237 -6.93 -5.18 21.78
CA ASN A 237 -6.00 -5.31 22.89
C ASN A 237 -4.72 -4.50 22.68
N SER A 238 -4.67 -3.60 21.69
CA SER A 238 -3.50 -2.78 21.43
C SER A 238 -3.34 -1.73 22.53
N VAL A 239 -2.20 -1.72 23.19
CA VAL A 239 -1.85 -0.73 24.23
C VAL A 239 -1.99 0.70 23.71
N VAL A 240 -1.67 0.94 22.44
CA VAL A 240 -1.79 2.28 21.82
C VAL A 240 -3.24 2.72 21.71
N LEU A 241 -4.17 1.83 21.37
CA LEU A 241 -5.58 2.15 21.29
C LEU A 241 -6.26 2.17 22.66
N ASN A 242 -5.72 1.45 23.65
CA ASN A 242 -6.18 1.54 25.03
C ASN A 242 -5.80 2.87 25.70
N VAL A 243 -4.72 3.51 25.27
CA VAL A 243 -4.30 4.83 25.76
C VAL A 243 -5.09 5.96 25.08
N VAL A 244 -5.47 5.77 23.81
CA VAL A 244 -6.29 6.73 23.04
C VAL A 244 -7.75 6.28 23.10
N THR A 245 -8.33 6.29 24.29
CA THR A 245 -9.70 5.81 24.52
C THR A 245 -10.77 6.81 24.11
N LEU A 246 -10.40 8.03 23.76
CA LEU A 246 -11.37 9.06 23.41
C LEU A 246 -10.95 9.72 22.09
N PRO A 247 -11.88 9.91 21.14
CA PRO A 247 -11.73 11.01 20.23
C PRO A 247 -11.56 12.24 21.11
N VAL A 248 -10.41 12.90 21.04
CA VAL A 248 -10.20 14.14 21.78
C VAL A 248 -11.27 15.09 21.27
N PRO A 249 -12.33 15.40 22.04
CA PRO A 249 -13.30 16.38 21.61
C PRO A 249 -12.54 17.69 21.57
N HIS A 250 -12.39 18.26 20.41
CA HIS A 250 -11.76 19.56 20.23
C HIS A 250 -12.49 20.68 20.99
N HIS A 251 -13.62 20.36 21.58
CA HIS A 251 -14.45 21.26 22.39
C HIS A 251 -14.93 20.50 23.61
N CYS A 252 -14.18 20.60 24.71
CA CYS A 252 -14.52 20.33 26.10
C CYS A 252 -15.93 19.74 26.38
N VAL A 253 -16.28 18.65 25.81
CA VAL A 253 -17.43 17.88 26.24
C VAL A 253 -16.93 16.98 27.35
N TYR A 254 -17.28 17.32 28.58
CA TYR A 254 -17.04 16.44 29.72
C TYR A 254 -17.85 15.16 29.49
N VAL A 255 -17.18 14.12 29.08
CA VAL A 255 -17.71 12.78 29.14
C VAL A 255 -17.58 12.36 30.59
N SER A 256 -18.70 12.35 31.30
CA SER A 256 -18.77 11.99 32.73
C SER A 256 -18.32 10.55 33.01
N ASP A 257 -18.29 9.72 31.95
CA ASP A 257 -17.78 8.37 31.97
C ASP A 257 -16.98 8.09 30.67
N PRO A 258 -15.64 8.12 30.72
CA PRO A 258 -14.83 7.86 29.57
C PRO A 258 -14.96 6.43 29.00
N PHE A 259 -15.63 5.53 29.72
CA PHE A 259 -15.87 4.15 29.32
C PHE A 259 -17.35 3.84 29.08
N GLY A 260 -18.26 4.76 29.32
CA GLY A 260 -19.72 4.56 29.24
C GLY A 260 -20.23 4.15 27.86
N TRP A 261 -19.49 4.45 26.84
CA TRP A 261 -19.78 4.05 25.44
C TRP A 261 -19.28 2.64 25.09
N SER A 262 -18.41 2.04 25.92
CA SER A 262 -18.01 0.63 25.77
C SER A 262 -19.04 -0.34 26.37
N LEU A 263 -20.01 0.18 27.16
CA LEU A 263 -21.02 -0.61 27.86
C LEU A 263 -22.41 -0.59 27.17
N LYS A 264 -22.55 0.14 26.08
CA LYS A 264 -23.79 0.11 25.28
C LYS A 264 -23.57 -0.89 24.12
N GLU A 265 -23.91 -2.13 24.38
CA GLU A 265 -24.18 -3.14 23.32
C GLU A 265 -25.44 -2.79 22.53
#